data_02070cc3df40fc8ed398886c556401c5
#
_entry.id   02070cc3df40fc8ed398886c556401c5
#
_cell.length_a   1.000
_cell.length_b   1.000
_cell.length_c   1.000
_cell.angle_alpha   90.00
_cell.angle_beta   90.00
_cell.angle_gamma   90.00
#
_symmetry.space_group_name_H-M   'P 1'
#
loop_
_entity.id
_entity.type
_entity.pdbx_description
1 polymer ?
#
loop_
_entity_poly.entity_id
_entity_poly.type
_entity_poly.pdbx_seq_one_letter_code
_entity_poly.pdbx_strand_id
1 'polypeptide(L)'
;SNYLTWAFVSLPFALLFDLLDGWVARKQQKQSPYGSDLDSLADCISFTLCPAALAFTIGLRSFWDCLILCFFQFCGLSRLARYNVTSQFLLPGQKVKYYEGFPVPTSLALDFAMYLLYQYDMILDDIPLGYVYIVGKKFHFISLIFVFWGCMFVSSSFRIPKP
;
A
#
# COMPACT_ATOMS: atom_id res chain seq x y z
N SER A 1 -19.38 -8.88 8.94
CA SER A 1 -19.84 -7.76 9.78
C SER A 1 -19.79 -6.47 8.98
N ASN A 2 -20.82 -5.63 9.05
CA ASN A 2 -20.94 -4.39 8.27
C ASN A 2 -19.73 -3.45 8.40
N TYR A 3 -18.97 -3.53 9.49
CA TYR A 3 -17.77 -2.70 9.71
C TYR A 3 -16.63 -2.97 8.69
N LEU A 4 -16.42 -4.22 8.31
CA LEU A 4 -15.41 -4.56 7.28
C LEU A 4 -15.82 -4.01 5.92
N THR A 5 -17.09 -4.10 5.56
CA THR A 5 -17.60 -3.52 4.30
C THR A 5 -17.35 -2.02 4.26
N TRP A 6 -17.63 -1.29 5.36
CA TRP A 6 -17.34 0.15 5.44
C TRP A 6 -15.85 0.47 5.35
N ALA A 7 -14.98 -0.38 5.94
CA ALA A 7 -13.54 -0.24 5.80
C ALA A 7 -13.08 -0.36 4.35
N PHE A 8 -13.57 -1.36 3.60
CA PHE A 8 -13.25 -1.51 2.18
C PHE A 8 -13.79 -0.35 1.32
N VAL A 9 -14.97 0.16 1.62
CA VAL A 9 -15.56 1.29 0.89
C VAL A 9 -14.81 2.60 1.16
N SER A 10 -14.25 2.79 2.35
CA SER A 10 -13.53 4.02 2.70
C SER A 10 -12.21 4.20 1.94
N LEU A 11 -11.55 3.12 1.50
CA LEU A 11 -10.25 3.18 0.81
C LEU A 11 -10.30 3.88 -0.57
N PRO A 12 -11.26 3.57 -1.46
CA PRO A 12 -11.43 4.34 -2.70
C PRO A 12 -11.73 5.82 -2.45
N PHE A 13 -12.45 6.14 -1.37
CA PHE A 13 -12.67 7.53 -0.98
C PHE A 13 -11.38 8.21 -0.51
N ALA A 14 -10.53 7.51 0.25
CA ALA A 14 -9.22 8.02 0.63
C ALA A 14 -8.37 8.37 -0.60
N LEU A 15 -8.34 7.49 -1.62
CA LEU A 15 -7.67 7.80 -2.89
C LEU A 15 -8.28 9.03 -3.60
N LEU A 16 -9.61 9.16 -3.59
CA LEU A 16 -10.27 10.30 -4.22
C LEU A 16 -9.87 11.61 -3.53
N PHE A 17 -9.82 11.64 -2.20
CA PHE A 17 -9.41 12.82 -1.44
C PHE A 17 -7.94 13.16 -1.67
N ASP A 18 -7.06 12.16 -1.71
CA ASP A 18 -5.63 12.32 -2.05
C ASP A 18 -5.43 12.96 -3.44
N LEU A 19 -6.19 12.48 -4.43
CA LEU A 19 -6.15 13.07 -5.77
C LEU A 19 -6.68 14.50 -5.80
N LEU A 20 -7.71 14.81 -5.00
CA LEU A 20 -8.31 16.13 -4.93
C LEU A 20 -7.39 17.15 -4.25
N ASP A 21 -6.78 16.80 -3.12
CA ASP A 21 -5.88 17.72 -2.43
C ASP A 21 -4.59 17.96 -3.21
N GLY A 22 -4.03 16.92 -3.85
CA GLY A 22 -2.93 17.08 -4.79
C GLY A 22 -3.28 17.95 -6.00
N TRP A 23 -4.53 17.91 -6.48
CA TRP A 23 -4.99 18.80 -7.55
C TRP A 23 -5.13 20.26 -7.06
N VAL A 24 -5.69 20.47 -5.87
CA VAL A 24 -5.85 21.80 -5.25
C VAL A 24 -4.47 22.41 -4.97
N ALA A 25 -3.54 21.66 -4.39
CA ALA A 25 -2.19 22.14 -4.09
C ALA A 25 -1.46 22.61 -5.35
N ARG A 26 -1.57 21.85 -6.45
CA ARG A 26 -1.00 22.25 -7.75
C ARG A 26 -1.60 23.51 -8.31
N LYS A 27 -2.92 23.71 -8.15
CA LYS A 27 -3.64 24.89 -8.65
C LYS A 27 -3.29 26.17 -7.86
N GLN A 28 -3.04 26.03 -6.56
CA GLN A 28 -2.70 27.15 -5.70
C GLN A 28 -1.21 27.55 -5.74
N GLN A 29 -0.34 26.79 -6.40
CA GLN A 29 1.11 26.99 -6.45
C GLN A 29 1.77 27.15 -5.06
N LYS A 30 1.11 26.70 -3.99
CA LYS A 30 1.56 26.77 -2.61
C LYS A 30 1.91 25.35 -2.14
N GLN A 31 3.07 24.84 -2.55
CA GLN A 31 3.59 23.62 -1.95
C GLN A 31 4.45 24.00 -0.75
N SER A 32 3.97 23.68 0.44
CA SER A 32 4.80 23.75 1.64
C SER A 32 5.50 22.41 1.88
N PRO A 33 6.76 22.39 2.35
CA PRO A 33 7.44 21.14 2.72
C PRO A 33 6.62 20.30 3.71
N TYR A 34 6.01 20.95 4.69
CA TYR A 34 5.15 20.31 5.68
C TYR A 34 3.91 19.63 5.05
N GLY A 35 3.29 20.26 4.04
CA GLY A 35 2.16 19.66 3.33
C GLY A 35 2.56 18.38 2.58
N SER A 36 3.73 18.37 1.95
CA SER A 36 4.26 17.19 1.27
C SER A 36 4.57 16.03 2.22
N ASP A 37 5.06 16.33 3.43
CA ASP A 37 5.34 15.31 4.43
C ASP A 37 4.03 14.72 5.00
N LEU A 38 3.02 15.56 5.23
CA LEU A 38 1.68 15.09 5.65
C LEU A 38 1.01 14.20 4.59
N ASP A 39 1.09 14.57 3.33
CA ASP A 39 0.61 13.80 2.19
C ASP A 39 1.24 12.40 2.18
N SER A 40 2.56 12.33 2.32
CA SER A 40 3.28 11.06 2.39
C SER A 40 2.90 10.20 3.61
N LEU A 41 2.59 10.82 4.76
CA LEU A 41 2.10 10.09 5.93
C LEU A 41 0.68 9.56 5.71
N ALA A 42 -0.20 10.35 5.10
CA ALA A 42 -1.54 9.93 4.73
C ALA A 42 -1.51 8.77 3.74
N ASP A 43 -0.65 8.85 2.72
CA ASP A 43 -0.39 7.77 1.76
C ASP A 43 0.07 6.48 2.45
N CYS A 44 1.00 6.58 3.39
CA CYS A 44 1.49 5.44 4.15
C CYS A 44 0.36 4.75 4.93
N ILE A 45 -0.51 5.52 5.58
CA ILE A 45 -1.65 4.97 6.31
C ILE A 45 -2.66 4.33 5.36
N SER A 46 -3.06 5.03 4.31
CA SER A 46 -4.14 4.61 3.41
C SER A 46 -3.75 3.43 2.52
N PHE A 47 -2.53 3.41 2.00
CA PHE A 47 -2.13 2.47 0.95
C PHE A 47 -1.14 1.38 1.40
N THR A 48 -0.62 1.47 2.63
CA THR A 48 0.22 0.40 3.17
C THR A 48 -0.36 -0.16 4.46
N LEU A 49 -0.70 0.67 5.46
CA LEU A 49 -1.20 0.19 6.74
C LEU A 49 -2.61 -0.42 6.60
N CYS A 50 -3.53 0.22 5.89
CA CYS A 50 -4.89 -0.28 5.74
C CYS A 50 -4.95 -1.64 5.03
N PRO A 51 -4.28 -1.89 3.88
CA PRO A 51 -4.24 -3.22 3.28
C PRO A 51 -3.70 -4.30 4.22
N ALA A 52 -2.63 -4.00 4.95
CA ALA A 52 -2.06 -4.94 5.92
C ALA A 52 -3.03 -5.23 7.08
N ALA A 53 -3.70 -4.21 7.61
CA ALA A 53 -4.70 -4.36 8.68
C ALA A 53 -5.93 -5.15 8.21
N LEU A 54 -6.40 -4.92 6.98
CA LEU A 54 -7.48 -5.68 6.38
C LEU A 54 -7.10 -7.15 6.19
N ALA A 55 -5.92 -7.43 5.65
CA ALA A 55 -5.40 -8.78 5.50
C ALA A 55 -5.32 -9.52 6.85
N PHE A 56 -4.86 -8.83 7.89
CA PHE A 56 -4.82 -9.38 9.24
C PHE A 56 -6.23 -9.68 9.78
N THR A 57 -7.21 -8.80 9.52
CA THR A 57 -8.60 -9.01 9.97
C THR A 57 -9.32 -10.13 9.23
N ILE A 58 -9.00 -10.35 7.95
CA ILE A 58 -9.55 -11.44 7.14
C ILE A 58 -9.04 -12.79 7.61
N GLY A 59 -7.81 -12.87 8.14
CA GLY A 59 -7.32 -14.13 8.68
C GLY A 59 -5.81 -14.37 8.62
N LEU A 60 -5.03 -13.48 8.02
CA LEU A 60 -3.58 -13.58 7.97
C LEU A 60 -2.95 -13.20 9.33
N ARG A 61 -3.21 -14.04 10.34
CA ARG A 61 -2.82 -13.78 11.75
C ARG A 61 -1.68 -14.67 12.24
N SER A 62 -1.17 -15.55 11.39
CA SER A 62 -0.07 -16.40 11.77
C SER A 62 1.22 -15.58 11.96
N PHE A 63 2.16 -16.11 12.72
CA PHE A 63 3.46 -15.46 12.94
C PHE A 63 4.17 -15.10 11.63
N TRP A 64 4.18 -16.02 10.66
CA TRP A 64 4.80 -15.79 9.35
C TRP A 64 4.05 -14.75 8.52
N ASP A 65 2.71 -14.78 8.56
CA ASP A 65 1.89 -13.80 7.87
C ASP A 65 2.12 -12.39 8.44
N CYS A 66 2.18 -12.27 9.78
CA CYS A 66 2.49 -11.00 10.42
C CYS A 66 3.86 -10.45 10.02
N LEU A 67 4.89 -11.30 9.92
CA LEU A 67 6.21 -10.88 9.45
C LEU A 67 6.15 -10.36 8.01
N ILE A 68 5.40 -11.01 7.15
CA ILE A 68 5.20 -10.59 5.76
C ILE A 68 4.45 -9.25 5.69
N LEU A 69 3.39 -9.08 6.48
CA LEU A 69 2.67 -7.81 6.51
C LEU A 69 3.55 -6.66 7.03
N CYS A 70 4.40 -6.91 8.03
CA CYS A 70 5.39 -5.93 8.48
C CYS A 70 6.43 -5.62 7.40
N PHE A 71 6.89 -6.64 6.67
CA PHE A 71 7.80 -6.46 5.54
C PHE A 71 7.16 -5.59 4.44
N PHE A 72 5.91 -5.85 4.08
CA PHE A 72 5.16 -5.05 3.11
C PHE A 72 5.07 -3.58 3.54
N GLN A 73 4.74 -3.33 4.82
CA GLN A 73 4.72 -2.00 5.41
C GLN A 73 6.06 -1.29 5.27
N PHE A 74 7.13 -1.97 5.64
CA PHE A 74 8.48 -1.41 5.58
C PHE A 74 8.88 -1.07 4.14
N CYS A 75 8.53 -1.91 3.17
CA CYS A 75 8.79 -1.67 1.75
C CYS A 75 8.05 -0.42 1.24
N GLY A 76 6.76 -0.27 1.59
CA GLY A 76 5.97 0.90 1.21
C GLY A 76 6.51 2.19 1.80
N LEU A 77 6.83 2.18 3.10
CA LEU A 77 7.42 3.32 3.79
C LEU A 77 8.79 3.70 3.21
N SER A 78 9.65 2.72 2.96
CA SER A 78 10.98 2.93 2.34
C SER A 78 10.87 3.58 0.96
N ARG A 79 9.87 3.18 0.17
CA ARG A 79 9.59 3.80 -1.13
C ARG A 79 9.18 5.26 -1.00
N LEU A 80 8.25 5.58 -0.10
CA LEU A 80 7.78 6.95 0.12
C LEU A 80 8.94 7.84 0.62
N ALA A 81 9.74 7.34 1.56
CA ALA A 81 10.91 8.06 2.05
C ALA A 81 11.92 8.35 0.93
N ARG A 82 12.21 7.37 0.06
CA ARG A 82 13.10 7.57 -1.10
C ARG A 82 12.56 8.63 -2.04
N TYR A 83 11.27 8.61 -2.33
CA TYR A 83 10.63 9.62 -3.19
C TYR A 83 10.76 11.02 -2.60
N ASN A 84 10.50 11.19 -1.29
CA ASN A 84 10.61 12.48 -0.61
C ASN A 84 12.05 13.02 -0.64
N VAL A 85 13.02 12.19 -0.32
CA VAL A 85 14.44 12.57 -0.38
C VAL A 85 14.83 12.98 -1.80
N THR A 86 14.47 12.17 -2.81
CA THR A 86 14.79 12.48 -4.20
C THR A 86 14.14 13.79 -4.65
N SER A 87 12.91 14.05 -4.24
CA SER A 87 12.20 15.29 -4.60
C SER A 87 12.83 16.54 -3.99
N GLN A 88 13.41 16.43 -2.78
CA GLN A 88 14.08 17.54 -2.09
C GLN A 88 15.44 17.91 -2.72
N PHE A 89 16.14 16.95 -3.32
CA PHE A 89 17.43 17.20 -3.99
C PHE A 89 17.31 17.74 -5.40
N LEU A 90 16.11 17.87 -5.95
CA LEU A 90 15.89 18.46 -7.27
C LEU A 90 16.00 19.98 -7.21
N LEU A 91 16.77 20.55 -8.14
CA LEU A 91 16.87 22.00 -8.33
C LEU A 91 15.50 22.60 -8.72
N PRO A 92 15.23 23.87 -8.33
CA PRO A 92 14.01 24.56 -8.73
C PRO A 92 13.82 24.51 -10.25
N GLY A 93 12.70 23.90 -10.70
CA GLY A 93 12.39 23.73 -12.13
C GLY A 93 12.74 22.36 -12.72
N GLN A 94 13.46 21.50 -12.02
CA GLN A 94 13.65 20.11 -12.44
C GLN A 94 12.51 19.25 -11.91
N LYS A 95 11.83 18.53 -12.79
CA LYS A 95 10.83 17.50 -12.42
C LYS A 95 11.51 16.13 -12.40
N VAL A 96 11.12 15.28 -11.45
CA VAL A 96 11.50 13.85 -11.48
C VAL A 96 11.03 13.28 -12.82
N LYS A 97 11.96 12.85 -13.66
CA LYS A 97 11.66 12.34 -15.02
C LYS A 97 11.02 10.95 -15.00
N TYR A 98 11.29 10.15 -13.97
CA TYR A 98 10.86 8.77 -13.89
C TYR A 98 10.40 8.46 -12.46
N TYR A 99 9.29 7.73 -12.33
CA TYR A 99 8.96 7.06 -11.09
C TYR A 99 9.77 5.77 -10.99
N GLU A 100 10.47 5.58 -9.88
CA GLU A 100 11.15 4.31 -9.57
C GLU A 100 10.22 3.44 -8.74
N GLY A 101 9.93 2.23 -9.24
CA GLY A 101 9.01 1.28 -8.64
C GLY A 101 7.52 1.54 -8.89
N PHE A 102 6.67 0.63 -8.41
CA PHE A 102 5.22 0.74 -8.55
C PHE A 102 4.67 1.90 -7.69
N PRO A 103 3.69 2.68 -8.19
CA PRO A 103 3.02 3.70 -7.38
C PRO A 103 2.34 3.10 -6.15
N VAL A 104 2.44 3.76 -4.98
CA VAL A 104 1.83 3.26 -3.72
C VAL A 104 0.33 3.02 -3.85
N PRO A 105 -0.47 3.87 -4.53
CA PRO A 105 -1.89 3.64 -4.73
C PRO A 105 -2.25 2.33 -5.46
N THR A 106 -1.28 1.65 -6.10
CA THR A 106 -1.52 0.34 -6.71
C THR A 106 -1.85 -0.75 -5.69
N SER A 107 -1.56 -0.54 -4.40
CA SER A 107 -1.98 -1.44 -3.31
C SER A 107 -3.50 -1.56 -3.18
N LEU A 108 -4.28 -0.62 -3.72
CA LEU A 108 -5.74 -0.77 -3.83
C LEU A 108 -6.16 -2.02 -4.60
N ALA A 109 -5.32 -2.55 -5.49
CA ALA A 109 -5.56 -3.84 -6.12
C ALA A 109 -5.52 -4.99 -5.10
N LEU A 110 -4.67 -4.89 -4.06
CA LEU A 110 -4.67 -5.84 -2.94
C LEU A 110 -5.95 -5.72 -2.12
N ASP A 111 -6.39 -4.48 -1.84
CA ASP A 111 -7.63 -4.23 -1.12
C ASP A 111 -8.84 -4.79 -1.87
N PHE A 112 -8.87 -4.61 -3.18
CA PHE A 112 -9.92 -5.17 -4.02
C PHE A 112 -9.89 -6.71 -4.01
N ALA A 113 -8.71 -7.32 -4.09
CA ALA A 113 -8.58 -8.77 -3.97
C ALA A 113 -9.05 -9.27 -2.59
N MET A 114 -8.70 -8.58 -1.52
CA MET A 114 -9.16 -8.89 -0.16
C MET A 114 -10.67 -8.69 -0.02
N TYR A 115 -11.24 -7.67 -0.66
CA TYR A 115 -12.69 -7.47 -0.69
C TYR A 115 -13.42 -8.63 -1.37
N LEU A 116 -12.89 -9.13 -2.50
CA LEU A 116 -13.47 -10.29 -3.16
C LEU A 116 -13.43 -11.54 -2.27
N LEU A 117 -12.33 -11.78 -1.56
CA LEU A 117 -12.24 -12.87 -0.60
C LEU A 117 -13.28 -12.74 0.52
N TYR A 118 -13.48 -11.52 1.01
CA TYR A 118 -14.51 -11.23 2.00
C TYR A 118 -15.93 -11.49 1.47
N GLN A 119 -16.23 -11.12 0.22
CA GLN A 119 -17.55 -11.32 -0.40
C GLN A 119 -17.88 -12.81 -0.63
N TYR A 120 -16.85 -13.63 -0.89
CA TYR A 120 -17.03 -15.08 -1.08
C TYR A 120 -16.96 -15.87 0.23
N ASP A 121 -17.02 -15.19 1.39
CA ASP A 121 -16.91 -15.80 2.73
C ASP A 121 -15.62 -16.65 2.93
N MET A 122 -14.60 -16.42 2.13
CA MET A 122 -13.30 -17.09 2.23
C MET A 122 -12.45 -16.43 3.31
N ILE A 123 -12.89 -16.55 4.58
CA ILE A 123 -12.31 -15.82 5.72
C ILE A 123 -11.75 -16.85 6.72
N LEU A 124 -10.71 -16.46 7.44
CA LEU A 124 -10.09 -17.23 8.54
C LEU A 124 -9.50 -18.58 8.04
N ASP A 125 -10.18 -19.69 8.25
CA ASP A 125 -9.68 -21.03 7.91
C ASP A 125 -9.99 -21.45 6.46
N ASP A 126 -10.90 -20.75 5.75
CA ASP A 126 -11.32 -21.05 4.38
C ASP A 126 -10.58 -20.17 3.34
N ILE A 127 -9.41 -19.64 3.68
CA ILE A 127 -8.60 -18.80 2.78
C ILE A 127 -8.15 -19.64 1.57
N PRO A 128 -8.35 -19.16 0.32
CA PRO A 128 -7.93 -19.85 -0.89
C PRO A 128 -6.41 -20.06 -0.93
N LEU A 129 -5.96 -21.06 -1.67
CA LEU A 129 -4.57 -21.54 -1.75
C LEU A 129 -4.09 -22.34 -0.53
N GLY A 130 -4.87 -22.44 0.55
CA GLY A 130 -4.51 -23.25 1.71
C GLY A 130 -3.37 -22.68 2.55
N TYR A 131 -2.90 -23.50 3.47
CA TYR A 131 -1.79 -23.17 4.37
C TYR A 131 -0.83 -24.35 4.53
N VAL A 132 0.41 -24.06 4.88
CA VAL A 132 1.44 -25.03 5.24
C VAL A 132 1.94 -24.71 6.64
N TYR A 133 2.28 -25.75 7.41
CA TYR A 133 2.93 -25.56 8.70
C TYR A 133 4.45 -25.43 8.51
N ILE A 134 4.99 -24.26 8.83
CA ILE A 134 6.41 -23.98 8.85
C ILE A 134 6.83 -23.76 10.30
N VAL A 135 7.72 -24.62 10.81
CA VAL A 135 8.18 -24.56 12.22
C VAL A 135 7.00 -24.53 13.22
N GLY A 136 5.97 -25.40 13.00
CA GLY A 136 4.81 -25.50 13.87
C GLY A 136 3.82 -24.30 13.82
N LYS A 137 4.00 -23.36 12.91
CA LYS A 137 3.13 -22.19 12.69
C LYS A 137 2.50 -22.26 11.30
N LYS A 138 1.24 -21.86 11.20
CA LYS A 138 0.53 -21.75 9.91
C LYS A 138 1.21 -20.68 9.04
N PHE A 139 1.32 -20.96 7.76
CA PHE A 139 1.75 -20.02 6.72
C PHE A 139 0.74 -20.09 5.58
N HIS A 140 0.12 -18.95 5.26
CA HIS A 140 -0.87 -18.87 4.19
C HIS A 140 -0.18 -18.47 2.88
N PHE A 141 -0.39 -19.23 1.81
CA PHE A 141 0.21 -18.92 0.52
C PHE A 141 -0.23 -17.57 -0.05
N ILE A 142 -1.43 -17.10 0.31
CA ILE A 142 -1.92 -15.80 -0.12
C ILE A 142 -1.07 -14.64 0.39
N SER A 143 -0.36 -14.80 1.52
CA SER A 143 0.54 -13.78 2.03
C SER A 143 1.73 -13.50 1.09
N LEU A 144 2.08 -14.44 0.19
CA LEU A 144 3.09 -14.21 -0.83
C LEU A 144 2.75 -13.07 -1.81
N ILE A 145 1.47 -12.76 -1.98
CA ILE A 145 1.05 -11.61 -2.79
C ILE A 145 1.58 -10.32 -2.17
N PHE A 146 1.58 -10.20 -0.83
CA PHE A 146 2.14 -9.05 -0.13
C PHE A 146 3.67 -8.98 -0.24
N VAL A 147 4.36 -10.13 -0.26
CA VAL A 147 5.80 -10.18 -0.52
C VAL A 147 6.10 -9.66 -1.93
N PHE A 148 5.37 -10.16 -2.93
CA PHE A 148 5.52 -9.74 -4.32
C PHE A 148 5.31 -8.22 -4.46
N TRP A 149 4.22 -7.70 -3.86
CA TRP A 149 3.91 -6.26 -3.92
C TRP A 149 4.95 -5.41 -3.19
N GLY A 150 5.43 -5.85 -2.03
CA GLY A 150 6.51 -5.21 -1.29
C GLY A 150 7.80 -5.14 -2.11
N CYS A 151 8.19 -6.25 -2.74
CA CYS A 151 9.35 -6.27 -3.64
C CYS A 151 9.19 -5.33 -4.82
N MET A 152 7.99 -5.22 -5.40
CA MET A 152 7.70 -4.28 -6.49
C MET A 152 7.80 -2.82 -6.04
N PHE A 153 7.47 -2.49 -4.80
CA PHE A 153 7.65 -1.15 -4.25
C PHE A 153 9.13 -0.75 -4.16
N VAL A 154 10.00 -1.66 -3.76
CA VAL A 154 11.43 -1.39 -3.59
C VAL A 154 12.20 -1.51 -4.92
N SER A 155 11.67 -2.25 -5.89
CA SER A 155 12.34 -2.47 -7.17
C SER A 155 12.55 -1.17 -7.93
N SER A 156 13.80 -0.82 -8.21
CA SER A 156 14.20 0.32 -9.05
C SER A 156 14.18 -0.01 -10.55
N SER A 157 13.89 -1.27 -10.91
CA SER A 157 13.94 -1.72 -12.32
C SER A 157 12.79 -1.17 -13.16
N PHE A 158 11.66 -0.82 -12.52
CA PHE A 158 10.52 -0.22 -13.20
C PHE A 158 10.64 1.31 -13.19
N ARG A 159 11.03 1.88 -14.33
CA ARG A 159 11.04 3.33 -14.56
C ARG A 159 9.82 3.69 -15.40
N ILE A 160 8.82 4.28 -14.76
CA ILE A 160 7.62 4.75 -15.45
C ILE A 160 7.85 6.23 -15.83
N PRO A 161 7.85 6.59 -17.11
CA PRO A 161 7.95 7.99 -17.51
C PRO A 161 6.73 8.76 -16.99
N LYS A 162 6.97 9.94 -16.44
CA LYS A 162 5.90 10.83 -16.00
C LYS A 162 5.28 11.50 -17.24
N PRO A 163 3.96 11.46 -17.40
CA PRO A 163 3.29 12.18 -18.48
C PRO A 163 3.42 13.70 -18.35
#